data_6f5f2d86bc2eb6b686f1d921afb81ddb
#
_entry.id   6f5f2d86bc2eb6b686f1d921afb81ddb
#
_cell.length_a   1.000
_cell.length_b   1.000
_cell.length_c   1.000
_cell.angle_alpha   90.00
_cell.angle_beta   90.00
_cell.angle_gamma   90.00
#
_symmetry.space_group_name_H-M   'P 1'
#
loop_
_entity.id
_entity.type
_entity.pdbx_description
1 polymer ?
#
loop_
_entity_poly.entity_id
_entity_poly.type
_entity_poly.pdbx_seq_one_letter_code
_entity_poly.pdbx_strand_id
1 'polypeptide(L)'
;MFTSWGKETAHKYSREDLETALHALDEGAYGVILRAKGIVDGGNTWYEFDMVPGEHEIRTCGPDVTGKLCVIGSELKEHEIAELFHV
;
A
#
# COMPACT_ATOMS: atom_id res chain seq x y z
N MET A 1 -19.02 7.40 4.48
CA MET A 1 -18.34 8.23 3.45
C MET A 1 -16.98 7.65 3.16
N PHE A 2 -16.62 7.60 1.89
CA PHE A 2 -15.31 7.08 1.48
C PHE A 2 -14.33 8.21 1.27
N THR A 3 -13.09 7.98 1.68
CA THR A 3 -12.00 8.91 1.51
C THR A 3 -10.81 8.18 0.88
N SER A 4 -9.82 8.92 0.47
CA SER A 4 -8.58 8.34 -0.03
C SER A 4 -7.40 8.94 0.72
N TRP A 5 -6.41 8.08 0.97
CA TRP A 5 -5.12 8.47 1.52
C TRP A 5 -4.08 8.15 0.45
N GLY A 6 -3.22 9.09 0.16
CA GLY A 6 -2.17 8.92 -0.83
C GLY A 6 -0.85 9.49 -0.34
N LYS A 7 0.25 8.88 -0.79
CA LYS A 7 1.58 9.32 -0.40
C LYS A 7 2.59 8.94 -1.47
N GLU A 8 3.53 9.83 -1.72
CA GLU A 8 4.70 9.53 -2.53
C GLU A 8 5.86 9.26 -1.58
N THR A 9 6.71 8.30 -1.93
CA THR A 9 7.83 7.93 -1.07
C THR A 9 8.99 7.34 -1.87
N ALA A 10 10.19 7.62 -1.41
CA ALA A 10 11.40 6.99 -1.92
C ALA A 10 11.78 5.75 -1.11
N HIS A 11 11.00 5.38 -0.11
CA HIS A 11 11.25 4.20 0.71
C HIS A 11 11.21 2.95 -0.15
N LYS A 12 12.12 2.02 0.11
CA LYS A 12 12.21 0.76 -0.62
C LYS A 12 11.52 -0.34 0.19
N TYR A 13 10.77 -1.19 -0.53
CA TYR A 13 10.03 -2.27 0.09
C TYR A 13 10.43 -3.59 -0.55
N SER A 14 10.64 -4.61 0.27
CA SER A 14 10.75 -5.97 -0.25
C SER A 14 9.34 -6.49 -0.55
N ARG A 15 9.24 -7.57 -1.32
CA ARG A 15 7.96 -8.23 -1.53
C ARG A 15 7.34 -8.66 -0.20
N GLU A 16 8.18 -9.16 0.73
CA GLU A 16 7.73 -9.58 2.04
C GLU A 16 7.15 -8.42 2.85
N ASP A 17 7.79 -7.24 2.79
CA ASP A 17 7.28 -6.04 3.45
C ASP A 17 5.89 -5.67 2.93
N LEU A 18 5.69 -5.75 1.61
CA LEU A 18 4.40 -5.47 1.00
C LEU A 18 3.34 -6.50 1.39
N GLU A 19 3.70 -7.78 1.40
CA GLU A 19 2.78 -8.84 1.83
C GLU A 19 2.30 -8.58 3.26
N THR A 20 3.22 -8.25 4.15
CA THR A 20 2.90 -7.97 5.55
C THR A 20 1.98 -6.76 5.67
N ALA A 21 2.29 -5.68 4.95
CA ALA A 21 1.50 -4.45 5.01
C ALA A 21 0.08 -4.65 4.46
N LEU A 22 -0.04 -5.33 3.32
CA LEU A 22 -1.35 -5.57 2.71
C LEU A 22 -2.20 -6.52 3.56
N HIS A 23 -1.59 -7.53 4.15
CA HIS A 23 -2.29 -8.41 5.07
C HIS A 23 -2.81 -7.65 6.29
N ALA A 24 -1.99 -6.75 6.84
CA ALA A 24 -2.38 -5.92 7.98
C ALA A 24 -3.56 -5.01 7.64
N LEU A 25 -3.56 -4.40 6.45
CA LEU A 25 -4.68 -3.58 6.00
C LEU A 25 -5.97 -4.39 5.93
N ASP A 26 -5.87 -5.64 5.48
CA ASP A 26 -7.04 -6.52 5.31
C ASP A 26 -7.63 -6.98 6.64
N GLU A 27 -6.87 -6.90 7.72
CA GLU A 27 -7.36 -7.34 9.04
C GLU A 27 -8.34 -6.37 9.71
N GLY A 28 -8.48 -5.16 9.16
CA GLY A 28 -9.49 -4.20 9.63
C GLY A 28 -9.04 -3.21 10.68
N ALA A 29 -7.80 -3.27 11.15
CA ALA A 29 -7.30 -2.38 12.18
C ALA A 29 -7.05 -0.94 11.70
N TYR A 30 -7.06 -0.72 10.38
CA TYR A 30 -6.73 0.56 9.77
C TYR A 30 -7.93 1.28 9.18
N GLY A 31 -9.12 0.80 9.47
CA GLY A 31 -10.37 1.31 8.93
C GLY A 31 -10.99 0.30 7.98
N VAL A 32 -12.08 0.70 7.32
CA VAL A 32 -12.75 -0.14 6.32
C VAL A 32 -12.07 0.10 4.98
N ILE A 33 -11.20 -0.81 4.59
CA ILE A 33 -10.43 -0.68 3.36
C ILE A 33 -11.23 -1.24 2.19
N LEU A 34 -11.45 -0.43 1.16
CA LEU A 34 -12.09 -0.87 -0.07
C LEU A 34 -11.06 -1.30 -1.10
N ARG A 35 -9.97 -0.56 -1.19
CA ARG A 35 -8.91 -0.83 -2.14
C ARG A 35 -7.63 -0.17 -1.70
N ALA A 36 -6.51 -0.84 -1.96
CA ALA A 36 -5.19 -0.25 -1.83
C ALA A 36 -4.41 -0.58 -3.08
N LYS A 37 -3.64 0.36 -3.59
CA LYS A 37 -2.80 0.13 -4.75
C LYS A 37 -1.57 1.01 -4.68
N GLY A 38 -0.55 0.63 -5.42
CA GLY A 38 0.64 1.45 -5.50
C GLY A 38 1.71 0.86 -6.39
N ILE A 39 2.72 1.67 -6.62
CA ILE A 39 3.95 1.30 -7.29
C ILE A 39 5.07 1.73 -6.36
N VAL A 40 5.99 0.85 -6.03
CA VAL A 40 7.07 1.15 -5.10
C VAL A 40 8.40 0.59 -5.57
N ASP A 41 9.48 1.24 -5.13
CA ASP A 41 10.84 0.81 -5.41
C ASP A 41 11.15 -0.42 -4.55
N GLY A 42 11.56 -1.49 -5.16
CA GLY A 42 11.95 -2.73 -4.47
C GLY A 42 13.46 -2.92 -4.36
N GLY A 43 14.24 -1.92 -4.75
CA GLY A 43 15.69 -2.02 -4.77
C GLY A 43 16.21 -2.50 -6.13
N ASN A 44 16.09 -3.79 -6.40
CA ASN A 44 16.53 -4.39 -7.67
C ASN A 44 15.46 -4.37 -8.75
N THR A 45 14.21 -4.14 -8.37
CA THR A 45 13.07 -4.09 -9.28
C THR A 45 12.04 -3.16 -8.67
N TRP A 46 10.99 -2.88 -9.42
CA TRP A 46 9.84 -2.15 -8.89
C TRP A 46 8.68 -3.11 -8.74
N TYR A 47 7.84 -2.85 -7.72
CA TYR A 47 6.65 -3.64 -7.47
C TYR A 47 5.41 -2.79 -7.64
N GLU A 48 4.41 -3.39 -8.26
CA GLU A 48 3.07 -2.85 -8.34
C GLU A 48 2.17 -3.75 -7.51
N PHE A 49 1.34 -3.16 -6.66
CA PHE A 49 0.42 -3.95 -5.87
C PHE A 49 -1.01 -3.45 -6.00
N ASP A 50 -1.94 -4.36 -5.78
CA ASP A 50 -3.36 -4.07 -5.77
C ASP A 50 -3.99 -4.97 -4.72
N MET A 51 -4.91 -4.41 -3.92
CA MET A 51 -5.57 -5.12 -2.83
C MET A 51 -7.03 -4.71 -2.76
N VAL A 52 -7.90 -5.70 -2.66
CA VAL A 52 -9.30 -5.53 -2.29
C VAL A 52 -9.55 -6.42 -1.09
N PRO A 53 -10.67 -6.26 -0.35
CA PRO A 53 -10.93 -7.11 0.81
C PRO A 53 -10.85 -8.59 0.45
N GLY A 54 -10.04 -9.32 1.18
CA GLY A 54 -9.88 -10.76 1.03
C GLY A 54 -8.87 -11.20 -0.01
N GLU A 55 -8.32 -10.29 -0.83
CA GLU A 55 -7.30 -10.69 -1.80
C GLU A 55 -6.35 -9.55 -2.18
N HIS A 56 -5.15 -9.91 -2.54
CA HIS A 56 -4.18 -8.94 -3.03
C HIS A 56 -3.21 -9.59 -4.02
N GLU A 57 -2.55 -8.74 -4.80
CA GLU A 57 -1.59 -9.15 -5.80
C GLU A 57 -0.38 -8.23 -5.75
N ILE A 58 0.81 -8.80 -5.90
CA ILE A 58 2.05 -8.04 -5.98
C ILE A 58 2.78 -8.53 -7.22
N ARG A 59 3.10 -7.61 -8.12
CA ARG A 59 3.75 -7.90 -9.39
C ARG A 59 5.01 -7.07 -9.53
N THR A 60 5.99 -7.58 -10.27
CA THR A 60 7.10 -6.75 -10.69
C THR A 60 6.64 -5.86 -11.85
N CYS A 61 7.21 -4.67 -11.93
CA CYS A 61 6.86 -3.73 -13.00
C CYS A 61 8.09 -2.87 -13.35
N GLY A 62 7.91 -2.01 -14.35
CA GLY A 62 8.94 -1.05 -14.71
C GLY A 62 9.05 0.08 -13.70
N PRO A 63 10.18 0.81 -13.70
CA PRO A 63 10.40 1.89 -12.74
C PRO A 63 9.47 3.08 -12.96
N ASP A 64 9.20 3.78 -11.86
CA ASP A 64 8.51 5.06 -11.86
C ASP A 64 9.49 6.13 -11.33
N VAL A 65 9.08 7.38 -11.35
CA VAL A 65 9.89 8.49 -10.83
C VAL A 65 10.02 8.40 -9.32
N THR A 66 8.93 8.02 -8.64
CA THR A 66 8.92 7.83 -7.19
C THR A 66 7.87 6.77 -6.84
N GLY A 67 7.98 6.21 -5.64
CA GLY A 67 6.96 5.31 -5.13
C GLY A 67 5.66 6.06 -4.85
N LYS A 68 4.53 5.42 -5.10
CA LYS A 68 3.20 5.99 -4.91
C LYS A 68 2.33 4.97 -4.20
N LEU A 69 1.67 5.41 -3.14
CA LEU A 69 0.77 4.59 -2.34
C LEU A 69 -0.61 5.24 -2.35
N CYS A 70 -1.65 4.43 -2.45
CA CYS A 70 -3.03 4.93 -2.38
C CYS A 70 -3.90 3.91 -1.64
N VAL A 71 -4.67 4.40 -0.67
CA VAL A 71 -5.63 3.58 0.07
C VAL A 71 -6.97 4.29 0.03
N ILE A 72 -8.01 3.57 -0.35
CA ILE A 72 -9.37 4.09 -0.44
C ILE A 72 -10.26 3.32 0.53
N GLY A 73 -11.05 4.02 1.31
CA GLY A 73 -11.93 3.36 2.26
C GLY A 73 -12.70 4.34 3.11
N SER A 74 -13.24 3.84 4.21
CA SER A 74 -14.03 4.60 5.16
C SER A 74 -13.36 4.55 6.52
N GLU A 75 -13.40 5.66 7.25
CA GLU A 75 -12.82 5.76 8.59
C GLU A 75 -11.35 5.36 8.61
N LEU A 76 -10.60 5.80 7.61
CA LEU A 76 -9.18 5.47 7.47
C LEU A 76 -8.37 6.07 8.62
N LYS A 77 -7.57 5.25 9.26
CA LYS A 77 -6.63 5.69 10.29
C LYS A 77 -5.33 6.09 9.60
N GLU A 78 -5.33 7.30 9.04
CA GLU A 78 -4.27 7.78 8.15
C GLU A 78 -2.89 7.79 8.79
N HIS A 79 -2.80 8.19 10.05
CA HIS A 79 -1.53 8.20 10.76
C HIS A 79 -0.96 6.79 10.91
N GLU A 80 -1.80 5.84 11.29
CA GLU A 80 -1.39 4.44 11.44
C GLU A 80 -1.06 3.81 10.10
N ILE A 81 -1.78 4.17 9.03
CA ILE A 81 -1.47 3.71 7.68
C ILE A 81 -0.09 4.21 7.26
N ALA A 82 0.20 5.48 7.53
CA ALA A 82 1.51 6.04 7.24
C ALA A 82 2.62 5.29 8.00
N GLU A 83 2.40 4.98 9.26
CA GLU A 83 3.36 4.20 10.05
C GLU A 83 3.56 2.80 9.48
N LEU A 84 2.47 2.16 9.04
CA LEU A 84 2.53 0.82 8.46
C LEU A 84 3.44 0.80 7.22
N PHE A 85 3.37 1.84 6.39
CA PHE A 85 4.19 1.95 5.19
C PHE A 85 5.50 2.71 5.42
N HIS A 86 5.82 3.08 6.66
CA HIS A 86 7.06 3.79 7.00
C HIS A 86 7.19 5.15 6.28
N VAL A 87 6.10 5.85 6.15
CA VAL A 87 6.04 7.19 5.55
C VAL A 87 5.32 8.23 6.47
#